data_0c8ebb67244290f4a05178b048c005e9
#
_entry.id   0c8ebb67244290f4a05178b048c005e9
#
_cell.length_a   1.000
_cell.length_b   1.000
_cell.length_c   1.000
_cell.angle_alpha   90.00
_cell.angle_beta   90.00
_cell.angle_gamma   90.00
#
_symmetry.space_group_name_H-M   'P 1'
#
loop_
_entity.id
_entity.type
_entity.pdbx_description
1 polymer ?
#
loop_
_entity_poly.entity_id
_entity_poly.type
_entity_poly.pdbx_seq_one_letter_code
_entity_poly.pdbx_strand_id
1 'polypeptide(L)'
;MLIRLLLALVFVIITVKPLAKVPNVLFVISDDQSYPHASAYGCRGINTPGFDRIAKNGVLFNNAISGSPGCSPSRASVLTGRYHWMIEHAGTHASTFNNKYFTFPDLLEKSGYWVGYTGKGWGPG
;
A
#
# COMPACT_ATOMS: atom_id res chain seq x y z
N MET A 1 -10.98 7.94 -52.98
CA MET A 1 -11.92 7.58 -51.91
C MET A 1 -11.34 6.48 -50.99
N LEU A 2 -10.77 5.41 -51.55
CA LEU A 2 -10.20 4.28 -50.80
C LEU A 2 -9.06 4.67 -49.82
N ILE A 3 -8.10 5.50 -50.24
CA ILE A 3 -6.95 5.96 -49.44
C ILE A 3 -7.40 6.79 -48.21
N ARG A 4 -8.44 7.61 -48.33
CA ARG A 4 -8.98 8.39 -47.21
C ARG A 4 -9.68 7.51 -46.19
N LEU A 5 -10.34 6.41 -46.63
CA LEU A 5 -10.94 5.43 -45.75
C LEU A 5 -9.86 4.62 -44.99
N LEU A 6 -8.78 4.23 -45.67
CA LEU A 6 -7.65 3.51 -45.05
C LEU A 6 -6.94 4.39 -43.99
N LEU A 7 -6.71 5.67 -44.26
CA LEU A 7 -6.12 6.62 -43.31
C LEU A 7 -7.03 6.85 -42.09
N ALA A 8 -8.35 6.92 -42.27
CA ALA A 8 -9.29 7.03 -41.16
C ALA A 8 -9.32 5.74 -40.30
N LEU A 9 -9.23 4.58 -40.92
CA LEU A 9 -9.18 3.30 -40.21
C LEU A 9 -7.89 3.13 -39.39
N VAL A 10 -6.75 3.53 -39.94
CA VAL A 10 -5.45 3.54 -39.23
C VAL A 10 -5.48 4.51 -38.06
N PHE A 11 -6.11 5.68 -38.20
CA PHE A 11 -6.22 6.65 -37.11
C PHE A 11 -7.09 6.15 -35.95
N VAL A 12 -8.17 5.41 -36.23
CA VAL A 12 -9.03 4.78 -35.21
C VAL A 12 -8.28 3.69 -34.43
N ILE A 13 -7.44 2.92 -35.11
CA ILE A 13 -6.66 1.83 -34.46
C ILE A 13 -5.60 2.41 -33.50
N ILE A 14 -5.01 3.59 -33.83
CA ILE A 14 -3.97 4.21 -33.00
C ILE A 14 -4.56 4.84 -31.72
N THR A 15 -5.86 5.17 -31.71
CA THR A 15 -6.50 5.83 -30.54
C THR A 15 -7.05 4.87 -29.50
N VAL A 16 -7.13 3.57 -29.78
CA VAL A 16 -7.54 2.56 -28.78
C VAL A 16 -6.35 2.31 -27.86
N LYS A 17 -6.18 3.15 -26.85
CA LYS A 17 -5.30 2.82 -25.72
C LYS A 17 -5.84 1.54 -25.08
N PRO A 18 -5.03 0.48 -24.93
CA PRO A 18 -5.46 -0.66 -24.13
C PRO A 18 -5.82 -0.14 -22.73
N LEU A 19 -7.04 -0.40 -22.30
CA LEU A 19 -7.47 -0.09 -20.94
C LEU A 19 -6.63 -0.98 -20.02
N ALA A 20 -5.56 -0.44 -19.48
CA ALA A 20 -4.71 -1.17 -18.56
C ALA A 20 -5.58 -1.65 -17.41
N LYS A 21 -5.63 -2.97 -17.19
CA LYS A 21 -6.38 -3.53 -16.08
C LYS A 21 -5.79 -2.97 -14.79
N VAL A 22 -6.63 -2.28 -14.03
CA VAL A 22 -6.24 -1.73 -12.75
C VAL A 22 -5.90 -2.87 -11.80
N PRO A 23 -4.68 -2.91 -11.20
CA PRO A 23 -4.26 -4.02 -10.35
C PRO A 23 -5.03 -4.03 -9.03
N ASN A 24 -5.30 -5.22 -8.50
CA ASN A 24 -5.74 -5.35 -7.12
C ASN A 24 -4.56 -5.06 -6.18
N VAL A 25 -4.84 -4.40 -5.06
CA VAL A 25 -3.86 -4.08 -4.03
C VAL A 25 -4.21 -4.83 -2.75
N LEU A 26 -3.30 -5.69 -2.28
CA LEU A 26 -3.40 -6.33 -0.98
C LEU A 26 -2.29 -5.77 -0.08
N PHE A 27 -2.69 -5.04 0.95
CA PHE A 27 -1.78 -4.49 1.94
C PHE A 27 -1.90 -5.28 3.25
N VAL A 28 -0.81 -5.94 3.66
CA VAL A 28 -0.78 -6.80 4.86
C VAL A 28 0.24 -6.24 5.84
N ILE A 29 -0.18 -6.03 7.08
CA ILE A 29 0.68 -5.59 8.17
C ILE A 29 0.73 -6.68 9.23
N SER A 30 1.93 -7.15 9.55
CA SER A 30 2.18 -7.94 10.74
C SER A 30 2.28 -7.01 11.94
N ASP A 31 1.51 -7.28 13.00
CA ASP A 31 1.54 -6.45 14.21
C ASP A 31 2.71 -6.86 15.09
N ASP A 32 3.43 -5.87 15.61
CA ASP A 32 4.52 -6.04 16.58
C ASP A 32 5.70 -6.92 16.12
N GLN A 33 5.85 -7.13 14.82
CA GLN A 33 6.93 -7.94 14.27
C GLN A 33 8.18 -7.08 14.04
N SER A 34 9.27 -7.47 14.71
CA SER A 34 10.58 -6.84 14.56
C SER A 34 11.42 -7.51 13.47
N TYR A 35 12.32 -6.76 12.85
CA TYR A 35 13.41 -7.31 12.04
C TYR A 35 14.40 -8.07 12.95
N PRO A 36 14.92 -9.24 12.55
CA PRO A 36 14.73 -9.94 11.28
C PRO A 36 13.74 -11.14 11.35
N HIS A 37 12.64 -11.04 12.11
CA HIS A 37 11.76 -12.16 12.44
C HIS A 37 10.91 -12.66 11.26
N ALA A 38 11.56 -12.99 10.15
CA ALA A 38 11.00 -13.76 9.03
C ALA A 38 12.11 -14.63 8.41
N SER A 39 11.76 -15.79 7.86
CA SER A 39 12.74 -16.72 7.27
C SER A 39 13.47 -16.12 6.06
N ALA A 40 12.81 -15.25 5.28
CA ALA A 40 13.46 -14.53 4.17
C ALA A 40 14.59 -13.60 4.62
N TYR A 41 14.61 -13.16 5.89
CA TYR A 41 15.70 -12.39 6.49
C TYR A 41 16.77 -13.26 7.18
N GLY A 42 16.68 -14.58 7.01
CA GLY A 42 17.63 -15.54 7.62
C GLY A 42 17.30 -15.97 9.05
N CYS A 43 16.13 -15.62 9.57
CA CYS A 43 15.70 -16.09 10.89
C CYS A 43 15.40 -17.58 10.86
N ARG A 44 16.18 -18.37 11.62
CA ARG A 44 16.04 -19.84 11.66
C ARG A 44 14.98 -20.34 12.64
N GLY A 45 14.52 -19.50 13.56
CA GLY A 45 13.55 -19.85 14.60
C GLY A 45 12.09 -19.76 14.15
N ILE A 46 11.83 -19.18 12.97
CA ILE A 46 10.48 -18.91 12.46
C ILE A 46 10.40 -19.34 11.00
N ASN A 47 9.30 -19.98 10.64
CA ASN A 47 9.01 -20.36 9.27
C ASN A 47 7.88 -19.47 8.71
N THR A 48 8.18 -18.64 7.69
CA THR A 48 7.25 -17.69 7.08
C THR A 48 7.08 -17.94 5.57
N PRO A 49 6.55 -19.10 5.14
CA PRO A 49 6.55 -19.50 3.74
C PRO A 49 5.73 -18.58 2.84
N GLY A 50 4.67 -17.95 3.35
CA GLY A 50 3.88 -16.95 2.63
C GLY A 50 4.69 -15.69 2.32
N PHE A 51 5.39 -15.16 3.32
CA PHE A 51 6.27 -14.01 3.19
C PHE A 51 7.45 -14.32 2.27
N ASP A 52 8.08 -15.47 2.43
CA ASP A 52 9.20 -15.92 1.60
C ASP A 52 8.84 -16.02 0.12
N ARG A 53 7.63 -16.50 -0.18
CA ARG A 53 7.12 -16.55 -1.55
C ARG A 53 6.96 -15.16 -2.14
N ILE A 54 6.47 -14.19 -1.37
CA ILE A 54 6.34 -12.79 -1.80
C ILE A 54 7.74 -12.18 -1.99
N ALA A 55 8.64 -12.37 -1.04
CA ALA A 55 10.01 -11.90 -1.10
C ALA A 55 10.77 -12.44 -2.33
N LYS A 56 10.56 -13.72 -2.68
CA LYS A 56 11.18 -14.36 -3.84
C LYS A 56 10.68 -13.82 -5.18
N ASN A 57 9.41 -13.42 -5.26
CA ASN A 57 8.75 -12.99 -6.50
C ASN A 57 8.60 -11.47 -6.63
N GLY A 58 8.98 -10.73 -5.60
CA GLY A 58 8.86 -9.28 -5.51
C GLY A 58 10.17 -8.61 -5.12
N VAL A 59 10.07 -7.55 -4.33
CA VAL A 59 11.21 -6.81 -3.79
C VAL A 59 11.25 -6.96 -2.28
N LEU A 60 12.36 -7.43 -1.75
CA LEU A 60 12.61 -7.53 -0.31
C LEU A 60 13.43 -6.30 0.14
N PHE A 61 12.87 -5.52 1.05
CA PHE A 61 13.55 -4.36 1.64
C PHE A 61 14.24 -4.76 2.95
N ASN A 62 15.57 -4.69 2.97
CA ASN A 62 16.36 -5.01 4.17
C ASN A 62 16.48 -3.84 5.16
N ASN A 63 16.22 -2.61 4.69
CA ASN A 63 16.39 -1.38 5.45
C ASN A 63 15.08 -0.55 5.49
N ALA A 64 13.94 -1.21 5.63
CA ALA A 64 12.68 -0.51 5.85
C ALA A 64 12.56 -0.13 7.33
N ILE A 65 12.40 1.16 7.60
CA ILE A 65 12.36 1.71 8.96
C ILE A 65 10.96 2.26 9.21
N SER A 66 10.35 1.86 10.33
CA SER A 66 9.09 2.42 10.78
C SER A 66 9.24 3.89 11.15
N GLY A 67 8.26 4.72 10.80
CA GLY A 67 8.26 6.14 11.16
C GLY A 67 8.11 6.38 12.67
N SER A 68 7.57 5.40 13.40
CA SER A 68 7.45 5.40 14.87
C SER A 68 7.41 3.97 15.37
N PRO A 69 7.99 3.65 16.54
CA PRO A 69 7.97 2.30 17.10
C PRO A 69 6.61 1.90 17.72
N GLY A 70 5.67 2.83 17.88
CA GLY A 70 4.33 2.55 18.41
C GLY A 70 3.34 2.12 17.33
N CYS A 71 2.36 1.25 17.66
CA CYS A 71 1.41 0.70 16.70
C CYS A 71 0.54 1.78 16.03
N SER A 72 -0.20 2.60 16.78
CA SER A 72 -1.09 3.61 16.18
C SER A 72 -0.32 4.72 15.43
N PRO A 73 0.76 5.32 15.94
CA PRO A 73 1.49 6.34 15.18
C PRO A 73 2.20 5.78 13.93
N SER A 74 2.69 4.53 13.98
CA SER A 74 3.24 3.86 12.80
C SER A 74 2.15 3.65 11.73
N ARG A 75 0.98 3.14 12.13
CA ARG A 75 -0.16 2.93 11.25
C ARG A 75 -0.68 4.24 10.66
N ALA A 76 -0.76 5.30 11.47
CA ALA A 76 -1.13 6.63 11.00
C ALA A 76 -0.13 7.16 9.95
N SER A 77 1.17 6.96 10.17
CA SER A 77 2.20 7.32 9.19
C SER A 77 2.05 6.55 7.88
N VAL A 78 1.80 5.25 7.94
CA VAL A 78 1.54 4.40 6.76
C VAL A 78 0.28 4.87 6.02
N LEU A 79 -0.82 5.09 6.74
CA LEU A 79 -2.10 5.49 6.14
C LEU A 79 -2.01 6.83 5.43
N THR A 80 -1.29 7.79 6.01
CA THR A 80 -1.20 9.17 5.48
C THR A 80 -0.01 9.40 4.55
N GLY A 81 0.98 8.49 4.52
CA GLY A 81 2.26 8.70 3.84
C GLY A 81 3.09 9.82 4.45
N ARG A 82 2.86 10.17 5.73
CA ARG A 82 3.54 11.26 6.44
C ARG A 82 4.33 10.73 7.62
N TYR A 83 5.37 11.45 7.98
CA TYR A 83 6.05 11.17 9.25
C TYR A 83 5.15 11.48 10.44
N HIS A 84 5.30 10.73 11.54
CA HIS A 84 4.44 10.84 12.73
C HIS A 84 4.40 12.25 13.34
N TRP A 85 5.50 13.01 13.28
CA TRP A 85 5.54 14.42 13.76
C TRP A 85 4.79 15.40 12.84
N MET A 86 4.35 14.97 11.65
CA MET A 86 3.60 15.80 10.69
C MET A 86 2.08 15.61 10.78
N ILE A 87 1.62 14.73 11.66
CA ILE A 87 0.21 14.32 11.75
C ILE A 87 -0.39 14.57 13.14
N GLU A 88 0.17 15.54 13.84
CA GLU A 88 -0.33 16.04 15.14
C GLU A 88 -0.55 14.88 16.13
N HIS A 89 -1.74 14.85 16.76
CA HIS A 89 -2.09 13.83 17.75
C HIS A 89 -2.07 12.39 17.18
N ALA A 90 -2.37 12.20 15.90
CA ALA A 90 -2.27 10.89 15.28
C ALA A 90 -0.84 10.32 15.27
N GLY A 91 0.15 11.16 15.47
CA GLY A 91 1.57 10.79 15.61
C GLY A 91 1.94 10.22 16.99
N THR A 92 0.98 10.12 17.93
CA THR A 92 1.19 9.55 19.27
C THR A 92 0.27 8.36 19.52
N HIS A 93 0.64 7.52 20.49
CA HIS A 93 -0.18 6.37 20.88
C HIS A 93 -1.41 6.80 21.69
N ALA A 94 -2.52 6.06 21.62
CA ALA A 94 -3.77 6.32 22.33
C ALA A 94 -4.28 7.76 22.15
N SER A 95 -4.38 8.21 20.92
CA SER A 95 -4.69 9.57 20.56
C SER A 95 -5.83 9.67 19.53
N THR A 96 -5.99 10.82 18.89
CA THR A 96 -7.05 11.07 17.89
C THR A 96 -6.47 11.21 16.49
N PHE A 97 -7.21 10.71 15.51
CA PHE A 97 -6.89 10.89 14.10
C PHE A 97 -7.77 12.01 13.53
N ASN A 98 -7.14 13.07 13.04
CA ASN A 98 -7.86 14.21 12.51
C ASN A 98 -8.32 13.94 11.07
N ASN A 99 -9.61 14.15 10.79
CA ASN A 99 -10.25 13.91 9.49
C ASN A 99 -9.70 14.79 8.35
N LYS A 100 -8.90 15.81 8.64
CA LYS A 100 -8.22 16.61 7.61
C LYS A 100 -7.13 15.83 6.85
N TYR A 101 -6.65 14.73 7.41
CA TYR A 101 -5.64 13.89 6.78
C TYR A 101 -6.31 12.81 5.93
N PHE A 102 -6.19 12.95 4.61
CA PHE A 102 -6.57 11.89 3.69
C PHE A 102 -5.61 10.70 3.82
N THR A 103 -6.19 9.52 3.80
CA THR A 103 -5.44 8.26 3.83
C THR A 103 -5.34 7.66 2.42
N PHE A 104 -4.38 6.75 2.20
CA PHE A 104 -4.29 6.09 0.91
C PHE A 104 -5.54 5.27 0.55
N PRO A 105 -6.26 4.63 1.48
CA PRO A 105 -7.57 4.04 1.23
C PRO A 105 -8.58 5.04 0.66
N ASP A 106 -8.69 6.25 1.25
CA ASP A 106 -9.59 7.30 0.73
C ASP A 106 -9.25 7.69 -0.71
N LEU A 107 -7.96 7.73 -1.04
CA LEU A 107 -7.49 8.04 -2.40
C LEU A 107 -7.80 6.90 -3.39
N LEU A 108 -7.70 5.65 -2.95
CA LEU A 108 -8.07 4.49 -3.74
C LEU A 108 -9.58 4.47 -4.03
N GLU A 109 -10.43 4.72 -3.03
CA GLU A 109 -11.88 4.84 -3.22
C GLU A 109 -12.24 5.94 -4.22
N LYS A 110 -11.63 7.12 -4.08
CA LYS A 110 -11.79 8.22 -5.05
C LYS A 110 -11.35 7.85 -6.46
N SER A 111 -10.44 6.89 -6.59
CA SER A 111 -9.96 6.36 -7.86
C SER A 111 -10.79 5.18 -8.39
N GLY A 112 -11.91 4.86 -7.74
CA GLY A 112 -12.85 3.82 -8.15
C GLY A 112 -12.53 2.42 -7.67
N TYR A 113 -11.59 2.27 -6.72
CA TYR A 113 -11.36 0.98 -6.05
C TYR A 113 -12.47 0.70 -5.04
N TRP A 114 -12.84 -0.56 -4.92
CA TRP A 114 -13.53 -1.03 -3.73
C TRP A 114 -12.48 -1.26 -2.63
N VAL A 115 -12.67 -0.63 -1.48
CA VAL A 115 -11.73 -0.73 -0.35
C VAL A 115 -12.40 -1.43 0.82
N GLY A 116 -11.69 -2.35 1.43
CA GLY A 116 -12.13 -3.04 2.64
C GLY A 116 -10.94 -3.37 3.53
N TYR A 117 -11.20 -3.63 4.80
CA TYR A 117 -10.17 -4.06 5.73
C TYR A 117 -10.72 -5.10 6.70
N THR A 118 -9.81 -5.83 7.33
CA THR A 118 -10.09 -6.77 8.40
C THR A 118 -8.97 -6.75 9.43
N GLY A 119 -9.26 -7.14 10.66
CA GLY A 119 -8.32 -7.14 11.76
C GLY A 119 -8.14 -5.76 12.40
N LYS A 120 -6.91 -5.44 12.79
CA LYS A 120 -6.57 -4.21 13.51
C LYS A 120 -6.47 -3.02 12.55
N GLY A 121 -7.33 -2.00 12.75
CA GLY A 121 -7.27 -0.74 12.04
C GLY A 121 -6.15 0.19 12.52
N TRP A 122 -6.40 1.52 12.54
CA TRP A 122 -5.45 2.48 13.09
C TRP A 122 -5.30 2.35 14.60
N GLY A 123 -6.39 2.14 15.30
CA GLY A 123 -6.43 2.06 16.76
C GLY A 123 -5.67 0.86 17.35
N PRO A 124 -5.54 0.76 18.69
CA PRO A 124 -6.14 1.69 19.62
C PRO A 124 -5.48 3.05 19.55
N GLY A 125 -6.28 4.01 19.18
CA GLY A 125 -6.03 5.41 19.40
C GLY A 125 -6.60 5.74 20.75
#